data_2439145f2be143ab59f35631ba9702c0
#
_entry.id   2439145f2be143ab59f35631ba9702c0
#
_cell.length_a   1.000
_cell.length_b   1.000
_cell.length_c   1.000
_cell.angle_alpha   90.00
_cell.angle_beta   90.00
_cell.angle_gamma   90.00
#
_symmetry.space_group_name_H-M   'P 1'
#
loop_
_entity.id
_entity.type
_entity.pdbx_description
1 polymer ?
#
loop_
_entity_poly.entity_id
_entity_poly.type
_entity_poly.pdbx_seq_one_letter_code
_entity_poly.pdbx_strand_id
1 'polypeptide(L)'
;MDTVFIRGLRAQAVIGCYDHERTIRQPLIIDLELATDVASAAATGQLEDALDYAAISQRVIAEVEASSYQLIESLAEHLARLIRTDFAVPWLRLSVTKPTAVAEADAVGVVIERGSRPPAKVK
;
A
#
# COMPACT_ATOMS: atom_id res chain seq x y z
N MET A 1 -11.70 15.17 -1.84
CA MET A 1 -10.31 15.13 -2.31
C MET A 1 -10.18 14.00 -3.32
N ASP A 2 -9.29 14.17 -4.28
CA ASP A 2 -9.08 13.19 -5.34
C ASP A 2 -8.23 12.00 -4.87
N THR A 3 -8.00 11.05 -5.76
CA THR A 3 -7.25 9.84 -5.47
C THR A 3 -6.14 9.64 -6.49
N VAL A 4 -4.94 9.39 -5.99
CA VAL A 4 -3.85 8.81 -6.77
C VAL A 4 -3.78 7.33 -6.42
N PHE A 5 -3.56 6.48 -7.41
CA PHE A 5 -3.48 5.04 -7.14
C PHE A 5 -2.19 4.44 -7.67
N ILE A 6 -1.74 3.38 -6.99
CA ILE A 6 -0.64 2.52 -7.43
C ILE A 6 -1.23 1.12 -7.48
N ARG A 7 -1.16 0.47 -8.62
CA ARG A 7 -1.80 -0.81 -8.83
C ARG A 7 -0.80 -1.88 -9.23
N GLY A 8 -0.89 -3.04 -8.59
CA GLY A 8 -0.07 -4.19 -8.96
C GLY A 8 1.39 -4.06 -8.55
N LEU A 9 1.68 -3.33 -7.48
CA LEU A 9 3.04 -3.20 -6.98
C LEU A 9 3.50 -4.53 -6.40
N ARG A 10 4.60 -5.09 -6.90
CA ARG A 10 5.07 -6.42 -6.55
C ARG A 10 6.29 -6.35 -5.66
N ALA A 11 6.28 -7.19 -4.62
CA ALA A 11 7.42 -7.34 -3.71
C ALA A 11 7.39 -8.76 -3.14
N GLN A 12 8.52 -9.21 -2.61
CA GLN A 12 8.62 -10.54 -2.01
C GLN A 12 8.93 -10.42 -0.52
N ALA A 13 8.31 -11.28 0.27
CA ALA A 13 8.48 -11.26 1.73
C ALA A 13 8.44 -12.67 2.31
N VAL A 14 9.02 -12.80 3.48
CA VAL A 14 8.76 -13.94 4.36
C VAL A 14 7.42 -13.67 5.02
N ILE A 15 6.41 -14.45 4.69
CA ILE A 15 5.03 -14.25 5.15
C ILE A 15 4.34 -15.59 5.31
N GLY A 16 3.50 -15.72 6.34
CA GLY A 16 2.72 -16.92 6.60
C GLY A 16 2.99 -17.52 7.97
N CYS A 17 2.06 -18.33 8.44
CA CYS A 17 2.10 -18.94 9.77
C CYS A 17 2.73 -20.32 9.79
N TYR A 18 2.74 -21.03 8.66
CA TYR A 18 3.25 -22.39 8.59
C TYR A 18 4.78 -22.42 8.55
N ASP A 19 5.39 -23.46 9.14
CA ASP A 19 6.84 -23.57 9.24
C ASP A 19 7.54 -23.42 7.90
N HIS A 20 7.01 -24.07 6.86
CA HIS A 20 7.62 -23.99 5.52
C HIS A 20 7.56 -22.59 4.91
N GLU A 21 6.62 -21.75 5.35
CA GLU A 21 6.51 -20.38 4.90
C GLU A 21 7.55 -19.46 5.54
N ARG A 22 8.10 -19.83 6.70
CA ARG A 22 9.04 -19.00 7.46
C ARG A 22 10.44 -18.96 6.88
N THR A 23 10.74 -19.85 5.93
CA THR A 23 12.07 -19.97 5.34
C THR A 23 12.12 -19.62 3.86
N ILE A 24 11.01 -19.18 3.28
CA ILE A 24 10.91 -18.83 1.86
C ILE A 24 10.39 -17.40 1.70
N ARG A 25 10.68 -16.82 0.54
CA ARG A 25 10.09 -15.56 0.12
C ARG A 25 8.93 -15.86 -0.81
N GLN A 26 7.83 -15.15 -0.61
CA GLN A 26 6.63 -15.29 -1.42
C GLN A 26 6.28 -13.97 -2.08
N PRO A 27 5.76 -13.99 -3.31
CA PRO A 27 5.34 -12.77 -3.98
C PRO A 27 4.06 -12.22 -3.33
N LEU A 28 4.05 -10.91 -3.14
CA LEU A 28 2.86 -10.18 -2.70
C LEU A 28 2.57 -9.09 -3.72
N ILE A 29 1.30 -8.76 -3.87
CA ILE A 29 0.85 -7.67 -4.73
C ILE A 29 0.18 -6.64 -3.84
N ILE A 30 0.66 -5.40 -3.92
CA ILE A 30 0.14 -4.29 -3.13
C ILE A 30 -0.57 -3.32 -4.06
N ASP A 31 -1.80 -2.97 -3.72
CA ASP A 31 -2.56 -1.94 -4.41
C ASP A 31 -2.90 -0.82 -3.44
N LEU A 32 -2.75 0.41 -3.89
CA LEU A 32 -2.94 1.60 -3.06
C LEU A 32 -3.85 2.59 -3.76
N GLU A 33 -4.78 3.17 -2.98
CA GLU A 33 -5.54 4.36 -3.36
C GLU A 33 -5.27 5.40 -2.27
N LEU A 34 -4.81 6.58 -2.67
CA LEU A 34 -4.26 7.59 -1.76
C LEU A 34 -4.95 8.92 -2.01
N ALA A 35 -5.57 9.48 -0.96
CA ALA A 35 -6.22 10.79 -1.08
C ALA A 35 -5.18 11.90 -1.18
N THR A 36 -5.34 12.77 -2.18
CA THR A 36 -4.45 13.90 -2.40
C THR A 36 -5.17 15.01 -3.16
N ASP A 37 -4.63 16.23 -3.09
CA ASP A 37 -5.16 17.36 -3.82
C ASP A 37 -4.51 17.42 -5.21
N VAL A 38 -5.14 16.76 -6.16
CA VAL A 38 -4.64 16.70 -7.54
C VAL A 38 -4.66 18.08 -8.20
N ALA A 39 -5.67 18.90 -7.91
CA ALA A 39 -5.79 20.22 -8.51
C ALA A 39 -4.63 21.14 -8.13
N SER A 40 -4.19 21.11 -6.88
CA SER A 40 -3.05 21.91 -6.43
C SER A 40 -1.76 21.52 -7.13
N ALA A 41 -1.51 20.22 -7.27
CA ALA A 41 -0.33 19.72 -7.99
C ALA A 41 -0.38 20.09 -9.47
N ALA A 42 -1.56 19.96 -10.09
CA ALA A 42 -1.76 20.28 -11.51
C ALA A 42 -1.53 21.78 -11.79
N ALA A 43 -1.90 22.64 -10.85
CA ALA A 43 -1.78 24.10 -11.02
C ALA A 43 -0.31 24.56 -11.10
N THR A 44 0.58 23.91 -10.34
CA THR A 44 2.00 24.29 -10.29
C THR A 44 2.88 23.44 -11.22
N GLY A 45 2.49 22.19 -11.45
CA GLY A 45 3.31 21.23 -12.18
C GLY A 45 4.58 20.82 -11.45
N GLN A 46 4.68 21.13 -10.15
CA GLN A 46 5.88 20.85 -9.34
C GLN A 46 5.71 19.55 -8.55
N LEU A 47 6.77 18.76 -8.51
CA LEU A 47 6.76 17.47 -7.78
C LEU A 47 6.48 17.67 -6.29
N GLU A 48 7.04 18.73 -5.69
CA GLU A 48 6.84 19.02 -4.27
C GLU A 48 5.39 19.32 -3.88
N ASP A 49 4.55 19.66 -4.84
CA ASP A 49 3.13 19.90 -4.64
C ASP A 49 2.30 18.64 -4.94
N ALA A 50 2.93 17.62 -5.45
CA ALA A 50 2.29 16.35 -5.82
C ALA A 50 2.60 15.28 -4.78
N LEU A 51 1.78 14.23 -4.76
CA LEU A 51 2.08 13.01 -4.01
C LEU A 51 3.14 12.23 -4.80
N ASP A 52 4.31 12.03 -4.18
CA ASP A 52 5.41 11.32 -4.83
C ASP A 52 5.18 9.81 -4.79
N TYR A 53 4.42 9.31 -5.76
CA TYR A 53 4.07 7.88 -5.82
C TYR A 53 5.29 6.99 -6.09
N ALA A 54 6.34 7.51 -6.72
CA ALA A 54 7.57 6.73 -6.92
C ALA A 54 8.28 6.50 -5.59
N ALA A 55 8.39 7.53 -4.75
CA ALA A 55 9.00 7.40 -3.42
C ALA A 55 8.17 6.47 -2.53
N ILE A 56 6.83 6.58 -2.57
CA ILE A 56 5.94 5.70 -1.83
C ILE A 56 6.14 4.24 -2.27
N SER A 57 6.19 4.00 -3.58
CA SER A 57 6.39 2.65 -4.13
C SER A 57 7.69 2.04 -3.66
N GLN A 58 8.78 2.79 -3.72
CA GLN A 58 10.10 2.32 -3.28
C GLN A 58 10.11 2.00 -1.79
N ARG A 59 9.48 2.86 -0.97
CA ARG A 59 9.40 2.66 0.46
C ARG A 59 8.58 1.42 0.80
N VAL A 60 7.44 1.23 0.13
CA VAL A 60 6.58 0.06 0.32
C VAL A 60 7.33 -1.23 -0.03
N ILE A 61 7.99 -1.26 -1.17
CA ILE A 61 8.78 -2.44 -1.57
C ILE A 61 9.84 -2.75 -0.52
N ALA A 62 10.60 -1.76 -0.08
CA ALA A 62 11.65 -1.94 0.92
C ALA A 62 11.09 -2.48 2.24
N GLU A 63 9.96 -1.94 2.71
CA GLU A 63 9.33 -2.39 3.95
C GLU A 63 8.79 -3.82 3.83
N VAL A 64 8.18 -4.16 2.71
CA VAL A 64 7.68 -5.52 2.45
C VAL A 64 8.85 -6.51 2.44
N GLU A 65 9.92 -6.19 1.74
CA GLU A 65 11.08 -7.09 1.62
C GLU A 65 11.83 -7.26 2.93
N ALA A 66 11.80 -6.26 3.81
CA ALA A 66 12.42 -6.33 5.13
C ALA A 66 11.51 -7.01 6.17
N SER A 67 10.24 -7.23 5.87
CA SER A 67 9.26 -7.76 6.82
C SER A 67 9.29 -9.28 6.93
N SER A 68 8.79 -9.78 8.06
CA SER A 68 8.66 -11.22 8.31
C SER A 68 7.38 -11.52 9.12
N TYR A 69 6.31 -10.79 8.84
CA TYR A 69 5.03 -11.00 9.52
C TYR A 69 4.45 -12.37 9.21
N GLN A 70 3.73 -12.93 10.17
CA GLN A 70 2.98 -14.17 9.94
C GLN A 70 1.73 -13.93 9.11
N LEU A 71 1.07 -12.79 9.34
CA LEU A 71 -0.21 -12.46 8.71
C LEU A 71 -0.08 -11.28 7.75
N ILE A 72 -0.72 -11.38 6.59
CA ILE A 72 -0.81 -10.25 5.67
C ILE A 72 -1.59 -9.08 6.29
N GLU A 73 -2.49 -9.35 7.22
CA GLU A 73 -3.22 -8.33 7.99
C GLU A 73 -2.26 -7.42 8.76
N SER A 74 -1.26 -8.00 9.40
CA SER A 74 -0.25 -7.25 10.16
C SER A 74 0.59 -6.38 9.24
N LEU A 75 0.98 -6.92 8.09
CA LEU A 75 1.72 -6.18 7.08
C LEU A 75 0.88 -5.01 6.55
N ALA A 76 -0.40 -5.26 6.25
CA ALA A 76 -1.30 -4.21 5.75
C ALA A 76 -1.41 -3.04 6.74
N GLU A 77 -1.59 -3.32 8.02
CA GLU A 77 -1.66 -2.27 9.06
C GLU A 77 -0.34 -1.48 9.15
N HIS A 78 0.78 -2.18 9.08
CA HIS A 78 2.09 -1.54 9.11
C HIS A 78 2.28 -0.58 7.93
N LEU A 79 1.98 -1.05 6.72
CA LEU A 79 2.10 -0.23 5.51
C LEU A 79 1.17 0.97 5.54
N ALA A 80 -0.06 0.79 6.00
CA ALA A 80 -1.02 1.88 6.10
C ALA A 80 -0.54 2.98 7.05
N ARG A 81 -0.03 2.60 8.22
CA ARG A 81 0.50 3.55 9.20
C ARG A 81 1.70 4.31 8.65
N LEU A 82 2.63 3.59 8.04
CA LEU A 82 3.82 4.14 7.43
C LEU A 82 3.49 5.21 6.37
N ILE A 83 2.60 4.88 5.45
CA ILE A 83 2.25 5.79 4.35
C ILE A 83 1.55 7.03 4.91
N ARG A 84 0.61 6.87 5.82
CA ARG A 84 -0.12 8.00 6.40
C ARG A 84 0.79 8.93 7.18
N THR A 85 1.74 8.37 7.93
CA THR A 85 2.64 9.14 8.78
C THR A 85 3.76 9.79 7.97
N ASP A 86 4.47 9.01 7.16
CA ASP A 86 5.70 9.49 6.52
C ASP A 86 5.45 10.27 5.25
N PHE A 87 4.30 10.08 4.60
CA PHE A 87 3.92 10.80 3.39
C PHE A 87 2.71 11.72 3.58
N ALA A 88 2.25 11.87 4.80
CA ALA A 88 1.15 12.76 5.18
C ALA A 88 -0.13 12.51 4.35
N VAL A 89 -0.46 11.25 4.13
CA VAL A 89 -1.67 10.85 3.40
C VAL A 89 -2.85 10.79 4.37
N PRO A 90 -3.89 11.62 4.19
CA PRO A 90 -4.98 11.70 5.17
C PRO A 90 -5.91 10.48 5.14
N TRP A 91 -6.03 9.83 3.99
CA TRP A 91 -6.84 8.64 3.82
C TRP A 91 -6.21 7.73 2.77
N LEU A 92 -6.28 6.44 3.02
CA LEU A 92 -5.88 5.46 2.01
C LEU A 92 -6.78 4.22 2.07
N ARG A 93 -6.82 3.55 0.93
CA ARG A 93 -7.31 2.18 0.79
C ARG A 93 -6.15 1.35 0.29
N LEU A 94 -5.86 0.25 0.98
CA LEU A 94 -4.70 -0.57 0.71
C LEU A 94 -5.11 -2.04 0.66
N SER A 95 -4.64 -2.76 -0.34
CA SER A 95 -4.81 -4.20 -0.38
C SER A 95 -3.46 -4.90 -0.43
N VAL A 96 -3.38 -6.03 0.26
CA VAL A 96 -2.25 -6.97 0.19
C VAL A 96 -2.81 -8.29 -0.33
N THR A 97 -2.32 -8.72 -1.47
CA THR A 97 -2.75 -9.95 -2.13
C THR A 97 -1.62 -10.97 -2.09
N LYS A 98 -1.97 -12.20 -1.70
CA LYS A 98 -1.08 -13.35 -1.66
C LYS A 98 -1.54 -14.33 -2.75
N PRO A 99 -0.95 -14.28 -3.96
CA PRO A 99 -1.51 -14.95 -5.14
C PRO A 99 -1.52 -16.48 -5.05
N THR A 100 -0.66 -17.06 -4.22
CA THR A 100 -0.49 -18.52 -4.15
C THR A 100 -0.95 -19.13 -2.82
N ALA A 101 -1.73 -18.39 -2.04
CA ALA A 101 -2.09 -18.82 -0.68
C ALA A 101 -3.02 -20.03 -0.66
N VAL A 102 -3.94 -20.12 -1.60
CA VAL A 102 -4.92 -21.20 -1.70
C VAL A 102 -4.92 -21.70 -3.15
N ALA A 103 -4.67 -22.98 -3.34
CA ALA A 103 -4.49 -23.56 -4.67
C ALA A 103 -5.74 -23.41 -5.56
N GLU A 104 -6.93 -23.49 -4.98
CA GLU A 104 -8.22 -23.43 -5.70
C GLU A 104 -8.70 -22.00 -5.94
N ALA A 105 -8.04 -21.00 -5.39
CA ALA A 105 -8.38 -19.60 -5.58
C ALA A 105 -7.36 -18.91 -6.48
N ASP A 106 -7.80 -17.93 -7.25
CA ASP A 106 -6.88 -17.13 -8.07
C ASP A 106 -5.95 -16.32 -7.15
N ALA A 107 -6.47 -15.81 -6.06
CA ALA A 107 -5.69 -15.07 -5.08
C ALA A 107 -6.49 -14.93 -3.77
N VAL A 108 -5.78 -14.66 -2.69
CA VAL A 108 -6.36 -14.34 -1.38
C VAL A 108 -5.70 -13.05 -0.90
N GLY A 109 -6.44 -12.19 -0.26
CA GLY A 109 -5.89 -10.94 0.23
C GLY A 109 -6.77 -10.25 1.26
N VAL A 110 -6.28 -9.11 1.71
CA VAL A 110 -7.02 -8.22 2.60
C VAL A 110 -7.07 -6.83 1.99
N VAL A 111 -8.16 -6.13 2.27
CA VAL A 111 -8.35 -4.73 1.89
C VAL A 111 -8.69 -3.96 3.15
N ILE A 112 -7.96 -2.88 3.40
CA ILE A 112 -8.23 -2.01 4.54
C ILE A 112 -8.34 -0.56 4.08
N GLU A 113 -9.14 0.22 4.82
CA GLU A 113 -9.20 1.66 4.67
C GLU A 113 -8.83 2.28 6.00
N ARG A 114 -7.99 3.32 5.96
CA ARG A 114 -7.51 3.99 7.18
C ARG A 114 -7.48 5.49 6.95
N GLY A 115 -7.77 6.23 8.02
CA GLY A 115 -7.84 7.67 7.98
C GLY A 115 -9.21 8.19 7.59
N SER A 116 -9.29 9.48 7.36
CA SER A 116 -10.51 10.14 6.93
C SER A 116 -10.28 10.85 5.60
N ARG A 117 -11.10 10.53 4.61
CA ARG A 117 -11.03 11.21 3.32
C ARG A 117 -11.56 12.64 3.49
N PRO A 118 -10.72 13.66 3.27
CA PRO A 118 -11.21 15.04 3.32
C PRO A 118 -12.28 15.30 2.27
N PRO A 119 -13.26 16.18 2.56
CA PRO A 119 -14.26 16.54 1.56
C PRO A 119 -13.62 17.28 0.40
N ALA A 120 -14.30 17.30 -0.74
CA ALA A 120 -13.89 18.12 -1.88
C ALA A 120 -13.84 19.59 -1.46
N LYS A 121 -12.84 20.33 -1.97
CA LYS A 121 -12.76 21.77 -1.71
C LYS A 121 -13.92 22.47 -2.43
N VAL A 122 -14.62 23.30 -1.67
CA VAL A 122 -15.67 24.14 -2.22
C VAL A 122 -15.05 25.49 -2.54
N LYS A 123 -15.24 25.94 -3.77
CA LYS A 123 -14.76 27.25 -4.20
C LYS A 123 -15.72 28.35 -3.79
#